data_37810ab7dc0f647a5c5cc81a9631f181
#
_entry.id   37810ab7dc0f647a5c5cc81a9631f181
#
_cell.length_a   1.000
_cell.length_b   1.000
_cell.length_c   1.000
_cell.angle_alpha   90.00
_cell.angle_beta   90.00
_cell.angle_gamma   90.00
#
_symmetry.space_group_name_H-M   'P 1'
#
loop_
_entity.id
_entity.type
_entity.pdbx_description
1 polymer ?
#
loop_
_entity_poly.entity_id
_entity_poly.type
_entity_poly.pdbx_seq_one_letter_code
_entity_poly.pdbx_strand_id
1 'polypeptide(L)'
;MKGKSTFFMLTVVVVVLTACATSRRQLALSGTPLAVDSVTTKSDMAVDRTLIIYYDRSVGKQALLNFVRIKQCKLIYNYVNFNAIAIRLAPQLDKKKTINELREMKGVLQVAEDCVLHLDEHRLD
;
A
#
# COMPACT_ATOMS: atom_id res chain seq x y z
N MET A 1 -24.18 32.63 -33.94
CA MET A 1 -23.96 31.24 -34.33
C MET A 1 -24.34 30.36 -33.18
N LYS A 2 -25.57 29.88 -33.21
CA LYS A 2 -26.23 29.16 -32.13
C LYS A 2 -26.51 27.75 -32.60
N GLY A 3 -26.26 26.77 -31.72
CA GLY A 3 -26.89 25.48 -31.83
C GLY A 3 -26.03 24.38 -32.43
N LYS A 4 -25.48 23.56 -31.60
CA LYS A 4 -25.17 22.13 -31.83
C LYS A 4 -24.60 21.49 -30.57
N SER A 5 -25.31 21.61 -29.46
CA SER A 5 -24.85 20.94 -28.21
C SER A 5 -25.98 20.28 -27.43
N THR A 6 -27.08 19.93 -28.08
CA THR A 6 -28.22 19.32 -27.37
C THR A 6 -28.57 17.90 -27.85
N PHE A 7 -27.72 17.29 -28.67
CA PHE A 7 -28.03 15.94 -29.20
C PHE A 7 -27.17 14.82 -28.61
N PHE A 8 -26.31 15.11 -27.64
CA PHE A 8 -25.43 14.11 -27.06
C PHE A 8 -25.85 13.59 -25.68
N MET A 9 -26.99 14.01 -25.19
CA MET A 9 -27.42 13.66 -23.81
C MET A 9 -28.56 12.62 -23.74
N LEU A 10 -28.87 11.96 -24.83
CA LEU A 10 -30.01 11.03 -24.83
C LEU A 10 -29.66 9.56 -25.08
N THR A 11 -28.38 9.21 -25.13
CA THR A 11 -27.95 7.82 -25.37
C THR A 11 -27.25 7.13 -24.20
N VAL A 12 -27.23 7.73 -23.02
CA VAL A 12 -26.54 7.14 -21.84
C VAL A 12 -27.48 6.52 -20.81
N VAL A 13 -28.80 6.51 -21.06
CA VAL A 13 -29.79 6.08 -20.04
C VAL A 13 -30.27 4.62 -20.19
N VAL A 14 -29.80 3.85 -21.14
CA VAL A 14 -30.41 2.52 -21.42
C VAL A 14 -29.53 1.31 -21.05
N VAL A 15 -28.43 1.45 -20.36
CA VAL A 15 -27.57 0.30 -20.02
C VAL A 15 -27.38 0.08 -18.50
N VAL A 16 -28.43 0.27 -17.71
CA VAL A 16 -28.39 -0.09 -16.29
C VAL A 16 -29.61 -0.89 -15.90
N LEU A 17 -29.78 -2.06 -16.44
CA LEU A 17 -30.75 -3.02 -15.91
C LEU A 17 -30.42 -4.43 -16.43
N THR A 18 -29.39 -5.11 -15.91
CA THR A 18 -29.38 -6.57 -15.79
C THR A 18 -28.20 -7.00 -14.96
N ALA A 19 -28.37 -7.15 -13.68
CA ALA A 19 -27.60 -8.12 -12.90
C ALA A 19 -28.41 -8.50 -11.68
N CYS A 20 -29.33 -9.40 -11.91
CA CYS A 20 -30.04 -10.09 -10.85
C CYS A 20 -29.25 -11.30 -10.40
N ALA A 21 -28.96 -11.34 -9.12
CA ALA A 21 -28.99 -12.49 -8.21
C ALA A 21 -28.55 -13.87 -8.71
N THR A 22 -27.58 -14.45 -8.04
CA THR A 22 -27.73 -15.83 -7.60
C THR A 22 -26.96 -16.05 -6.30
N SER A 23 -27.67 -15.87 -5.22
CA SER A 23 -27.34 -16.36 -3.90
C SER A 23 -27.51 -17.88 -3.95
N ARG A 24 -26.43 -18.64 -3.92
CA ARG A 24 -26.48 -20.06 -3.58
C ARG A 24 -25.79 -20.26 -2.23
N ARG A 25 -26.65 -20.34 -1.21
CA ARG A 25 -26.33 -21.05 0.03
C ARG A 25 -26.07 -22.51 -0.33
N GLN A 26 -24.89 -22.99 -0.08
CA GLN A 26 -24.68 -24.42 0.11
C GLN A 26 -24.22 -24.65 1.56
N LEU A 27 -25.18 -25.12 2.32
CA LEU A 27 -24.92 -25.91 3.53
C LEU A 27 -24.40 -27.26 3.07
N ALA A 28 -23.16 -27.57 3.39
CA ALA A 28 -22.67 -28.94 3.40
C ALA A 28 -21.87 -29.13 4.68
N LEU A 29 -22.51 -29.79 5.62
CA LEU A 29 -21.83 -30.48 6.72
C LEU A 29 -21.05 -31.65 6.10
N SER A 30 -19.77 -31.75 6.42
CA SER A 30 -19.09 -32.99 6.80
C SER A 30 -17.59 -32.89 6.61
N GLY A 31 -16.86 -33.23 7.64
CA GLY A 31 -15.53 -33.80 7.52
C GLY A 31 -14.37 -32.86 7.75
N THR A 32 -13.94 -32.79 8.98
CA THR A 32 -12.57 -32.45 9.37
C THR A 32 -11.57 -33.27 8.55
N PRO A 33 -10.51 -32.64 8.01
CA PRO A 33 -9.22 -32.83 8.61
C PRO A 33 -8.54 -31.49 8.87
N LEU A 34 -7.79 -31.47 9.96
CA LEU A 34 -6.85 -30.46 10.36
C LEU A 34 -5.84 -30.20 9.21
N ALA A 35 -6.18 -29.30 8.32
CA ALA A 35 -5.19 -28.64 7.51
C ALA A 35 -4.69 -27.48 8.36
N VAL A 36 -3.47 -27.62 8.85
CA VAL A 36 -2.66 -26.50 9.31
C VAL A 36 -2.47 -25.62 8.08
N ASP A 37 -3.43 -24.76 7.83
CA ASP A 37 -3.27 -23.70 6.87
C ASP A 37 -2.19 -22.78 7.41
N SER A 38 -1.05 -22.89 6.77
CA SER A 38 0.01 -21.92 6.76
C SER A 38 -0.57 -20.53 6.53
N VAL A 39 -0.97 -19.87 7.60
CA VAL A 39 -1.26 -18.43 7.60
C VAL A 39 0.09 -17.71 7.59
N THR A 40 0.87 -18.00 6.57
CA THR A 40 2.16 -17.37 6.38
C THR A 40 2.17 -16.95 4.93
N THR A 41 2.08 -15.66 4.67
CA THR A 41 2.77 -15.04 3.52
C THR A 41 2.23 -13.68 3.11
N LYS A 42 1.05 -13.27 3.56
CA LYS A 42 0.55 -11.94 3.16
C LYS A 42 1.06 -10.81 4.06
N SER A 43 1.46 -11.15 5.28
CA SER A 43 2.03 -10.23 6.26
C SER A 43 3.51 -9.95 5.96
N ASP A 44 4.29 -10.97 5.62
CA ASP A 44 5.74 -10.86 5.45
C ASP A 44 6.12 -10.06 4.20
N MET A 45 5.42 -10.25 3.08
CA MET A 45 5.63 -9.44 1.88
C MET A 45 5.29 -7.96 2.10
N ALA A 46 4.39 -7.65 3.03
CA ALA A 46 4.00 -6.29 3.32
C ALA A 46 5.04 -5.54 4.16
N VAL A 47 5.75 -6.26 5.04
CA VAL A 47 6.83 -5.71 5.86
C VAL A 47 8.06 -5.41 5.00
N ASP A 48 8.42 -6.33 4.10
CA ASP A 48 9.58 -6.15 3.20
C ASP A 48 9.50 -4.89 2.32
N ARG A 49 8.32 -4.32 2.11
CA ARG A 49 8.11 -3.12 1.32
C ARG A 49 7.90 -1.84 2.15
N THR A 50 8.17 -1.90 3.45
CA THR A 50 8.06 -0.75 4.34
C THR A 50 9.41 -0.05 4.46
N LEU A 51 9.39 1.27 4.33
CA LEU A 51 10.57 2.13 4.49
C LEU A 51 10.33 3.11 5.62
N ILE A 52 11.36 3.35 6.43
CA ILE A 52 11.40 4.40 7.46
C ILE A 52 12.29 5.51 6.94
N ILE A 53 11.75 6.71 6.83
CA ILE A 53 12.43 7.86 6.23
C ILE A 53 12.59 8.93 7.29
N TYR A 54 13.84 9.25 7.62
CA TYR A 54 14.21 10.34 8.51
C TYR A 54 14.38 11.62 7.70
N TYR A 55 13.81 12.73 8.18
CA TYR A 55 13.85 14.01 7.47
C TYR A 55 14.32 15.14 8.39
N ASP A 56 14.92 16.17 7.77
CA ASP A 56 15.31 17.39 8.47
C ASP A 56 14.06 18.22 8.78
N ARG A 57 13.89 18.52 10.07
CA ARG A 57 12.78 19.33 10.56
C ARG A 57 12.79 20.74 9.99
N SER A 58 13.96 21.31 9.70
CA SER A 58 14.10 22.67 9.15
C SER A 58 13.57 22.77 7.72
N VAL A 59 13.75 21.72 6.93
CA VAL A 59 13.23 21.60 5.56
C VAL A 59 11.75 21.20 5.55
N GLY A 60 11.34 20.45 6.57
CA GLY A 60 9.98 19.96 6.71
C GLY A 60 9.69 18.74 5.84
N LYS A 61 8.50 18.16 6.06
CA LYS A 61 8.08 16.89 5.44
C LYS A 61 7.19 17.05 4.21
N GLN A 62 6.91 18.28 3.74
CA GLN A 62 5.93 18.50 2.67
C GLN A 62 6.32 17.84 1.34
N ALA A 63 7.59 17.98 0.94
CA ALA A 63 8.10 17.33 -0.27
C ALA A 63 7.95 15.81 -0.20
N LEU A 64 8.23 15.24 0.97
CA LEU A 64 8.13 13.81 1.23
C LEU A 64 6.66 13.33 1.20
N LEU A 65 5.73 14.07 1.79
CA LEU A 65 4.30 13.75 1.71
C LEU A 65 3.75 13.86 0.29
N ASN A 66 4.22 14.83 -0.49
CA ASN A 66 3.88 14.94 -1.90
C ASN A 66 4.40 13.73 -2.70
N PHE A 67 5.62 13.29 -2.44
CA PHE A 67 6.19 12.09 -3.05
C PHE A 67 5.33 10.86 -2.74
N VAL A 68 4.97 10.65 -1.47
CA VAL A 68 4.11 9.54 -1.03
C VAL A 68 2.78 9.52 -1.80
N ARG A 69 2.17 10.70 -1.99
CA ARG A 69 0.91 10.84 -2.72
C ARG A 69 1.08 10.57 -4.22
N ILE A 70 2.09 11.15 -4.86
CA ILE A 70 2.32 10.99 -6.31
C ILE A 70 2.68 9.53 -6.66
N LYS A 71 3.51 8.90 -5.85
CA LYS A 71 3.92 7.50 -6.04
C LYS A 71 2.88 6.49 -5.52
N GLN A 72 1.75 6.96 -4.98
CA GLN A 72 0.69 6.12 -4.43
C GLN A 72 1.18 5.17 -3.32
N CYS A 73 2.19 5.61 -2.57
CA CYS A 73 2.65 4.91 -1.40
C CYS A 73 1.65 5.10 -0.24
N LYS A 74 1.59 4.14 0.67
CA LYS A 74 0.75 4.23 1.87
C LYS A 74 1.57 4.75 3.05
N LEU A 75 1.16 5.88 3.63
CA LEU A 75 1.71 6.33 4.91
C LEU A 75 1.22 5.39 6.02
N ILE A 76 2.14 4.73 6.70
CA ILE A 76 1.85 3.79 7.79
C ILE A 76 1.87 4.50 9.12
N TYR A 77 2.95 5.26 9.39
CA TYR A 77 3.13 5.95 10.65
C TYR A 77 3.92 7.26 10.49
N ASN A 78 3.67 8.21 11.40
CA ASN A 78 4.37 9.48 11.46
C ASN A 78 5.01 9.62 12.85
N TYR A 79 6.33 9.43 12.92
CA TYR A 79 7.12 9.53 14.14
C TYR A 79 7.51 10.99 14.39
N VAL A 80 6.62 11.75 15.02
CA VAL A 80 6.81 13.21 15.24
C VAL A 80 8.06 13.49 16.06
N ASN A 81 8.34 12.67 17.08
CA ASN A 81 9.47 12.87 17.99
C ASN A 81 10.84 12.59 17.33
N PHE A 82 10.85 11.75 16.30
CA PHE A 82 12.08 11.35 15.60
C PHE A 82 12.25 12.01 14.24
N ASN A 83 11.32 12.87 13.84
CA ASN A 83 11.28 13.45 12.50
C ASN A 83 11.40 12.37 11.41
N ALA A 84 10.58 11.32 11.54
CA ALA A 84 10.57 10.21 10.61
C ALA A 84 9.14 9.84 10.20
N ILE A 85 9.00 9.24 9.03
CA ILE A 85 7.75 8.63 8.59
C ILE A 85 8.02 7.20 8.13
N ALA A 86 7.06 6.32 8.39
CA ALA A 86 7.05 4.98 7.81
C ALA A 86 6.06 4.94 6.64
N ILE A 87 6.52 4.50 5.49
CA ILE A 87 5.71 4.34 4.29
C ILE A 87 5.79 2.92 3.76
N ARG A 88 4.70 2.44 3.18
CA ARG A 88 4.68 1.19 2.42
C ARG A 88 4.66 1.52 0.94
N LEU A 89 5.60 0.95 0.21
CA LEU A 89 5.71 1.13 -1.24
C LEU A 89 4.53 0.45 -1.95
N ALA A 90 4.05 1.10 -3.00
CA ALA A 90 3.08 0.50 -3.89
C ALA A 90 3.69 -0.72 -4.63
N PRO A 91 2.90 -1.76 -4.93
CA PRO A 91 3.41 -3.00 -5.52
C PRO A 91 4.17 -2.82 -6.84
N GLN A 92 3.78 -1.82 -7.63
CA GLN A 92 4.37 -1.51 -8.92
C GLN A 92 5.71 -0.78 -8.86
N LEU A 93 6.11 -0.27 -7.68
CA LEU A 93 7.35 0.47 -7.53
C LEU A 93 8.53 -0.47 -7.32
N ASP A 94 9.64 -0.17 -7.97
CA ASP A 94 10.91 -0.81 -7.65
C ASP A 94 11.48 -0.25 -6.35
N LYS A 95 11.76 -1.12 -5.39
CA LYS A 95 12.22 -0.76 -4.05
C LYS A 95 13.55 -0.02 -4.09
N LYS A 96 14.55 -0.58 -4.79
CA LYS A 96 15.90 0.00 -4.85
C LYS A 96 15.89 1.38 -5.52
N LYS A 97 15.19 1.49 -6.64
CA LYS A 97 15.04 2.75 -7.37
C LYS A 97 14.36 3.81 -6.51
N THR A 98 13.30 3.44 -5.81
CA THR A 98 12.56 4.35 -4.93
C THR A 98 13.40 4.80 -3.73
N ILE A 99 14.21 3.92 -3.15
CA ILE A 99 15.15 4.29 -2.08
C ILE A 99 16.17 5.34 -2.57
N ASN A 100 16.71 5.16 -3.78
CA ASN A 100 17.65 6.12 -4.34
C ASN A 100 16.98 7.47 -4.62
N GLU A 101 15.80 7.48 -5.22
CA GLU A 101 15.01 8.71 -5.43
C GLU A 101 14.75 9.45 -4.10
N LEU A 102 14.42 8.72 -3.04
CA LEU A 102 14.19 9.29 -1.71
C LEU A 102 15.46 9.88 -1.10
N ARG A 103 16.60 9.21 -1.25
CA ARG A 103 17.90 9.69 -0.73
C ARG A 103 18.38 10.98 -1.41
N GLU A 104 18.01 11.18 -2.67
CA GLU A 104 18.33 12.39 -3.44
C GLU A 104 17.40 13.57 -3.11
N MET A 105 16.30 13.33 -2.41
CA MET A 105 15.36 14.37 -2.05
C MET A 105 15.93 15.33 -1.00
N LYS A 106 15.81 16.63 -1.26
CA LYS A 106 16.19 17.65 -0.28
C LYS A 106 15.42 17.48 1.02
N GLY A 107 16.16 17.41 2.11
CA GLY A 107 15.60 17.26 3.45
C GLY A 107 15.41 15.82 3.91
N VAL A 108 15.72 14.83 3.09
CA VAL A 108 15.82 13.44 3.53
C VAL A 108 17.22 13.19 4.09
N LEU A 109 17.28 12.75 5.34
CA LEU A 109 18.53 12.47 6.06
C LEU A 109 18.94 11.01 5.89
N GLN A 110 17.97 10.10 5.99
CA GLN A 110 18.22 8.66 5.92
C GLN A 110 16.96 7.93 5.46
N VAL A 111 17.16 6.86 4.71
CA VAL A 111 16.12 5.89 4.36
C VAL A 111 16.56 4.53 4.89
N ALA A 112 15.79 3.96 5.80
CA ALA A 112 15.98 2.64 6.38
C ALA A 112 14.89 1.69 5.89
N GLU A 113 15.24 0.44 5.70
CA GLU A 113 14.27 -0.63 5.43
C GLU A 113 13.77 -1.18 6.76
N ASP A 114 12.47 -1.39 6.84
CA ASP A 114 11.87 -2.05 8.01
C ASP A 114 12.09 -3.56 7.86
N CYS A 115 13.08 -4.06 8.57
CA CYS A 115 13.42 -5.47 8.61
C CYS A 115 12.82 -6.10 9.86
N VAL A 116 11.99 -7.12 9.70
CA VAL A 116 11.64 -8.00 10.81
C VAL A 116 12.85 -8.88 11.11
N LEU A 117 13.47 -8.63 12.24
CA LEU A 117 14.48 -9.54 12.76
C LEU A 117 13.76 -10.78 13.28
N HIS A 118 13.83 -11.88 12.57
CA HIS A 118 13.54 -13.19 13.13
C HIS A 118 14.68 -13.52 14.08
N LEU A 119 14.41 -13.44 15.37
CA LEU A 119 15.27 -14.05 16.36
C LEU A 119 15.11 -15.55 16.18
N ASP A 120 16.04 -16.16 15.49
CA ASP A 120 16.18 -17.61 15.53
C ASP A 120 16.46 -17.95 16.98
N GLU A 121 15.46 -18.50 17.63
CA GLU A 121 15.56 -19.05 18.98
C GLU A 121 16.52 -20.23 18.87
N HIS A 122 17.80 -19.93 19.06
CA HIS A 122 18.84 -20.95 19.10
C HIS A 122 18.55 -21.80 20.34
N ARG A 123 17.88 -22.91 20.10
CA ARG A 123 17.65 -23.93 21.09
C ARG A 123 19.01 -24.41 21.58
N LEU A 124 19.37 -23.95 22.76
CA LEU A 124 20.49 -24.49 23.50
C LEU A 124 20.08 -25.90 23.96
N ASP A 125 20.56 -26.90 23.27
CA ASP A 125 20.57 -28.29 23.75
C ASP A 125 21.63 -28.47 24.82
#